data_8f08cb052515366a24dd65ca2db9c2d4
#
_entry.id   8f08cb052515366a24dd65ca2db9c2d4
#
_cell.length_a   1.000
_cell.length_b   1.000
_cell.length_c   1.000
_cell.angle_alpha   90.00
_cell.angle_beta   90.00
_cell.angle_gamma   90.00
#
_symmetry.space_group_name_H-M   'P 1'
#
loop_
_entity.id
_entity.type
_entity.pdbx_description
1 polymer ?
#
loop_
_entity_poly.entity_id
_entity_poly.type
_entity_poly.pdbx_seq_one_letter_code
_entity_poly.pdbx_strand_id
1 'polypeptide(L)'
;MKKRKLEHQREVQDVVAQLRPIDDIMFQRLCENILLIEEVLRVILEDGKIKVKSVIPQSSIQNLHGRSVVLDAYCKLGDGSYCNVEVQRSDSDNHFKRVRYNAACITANVTDPGERFEQVKDLIVVYISEFDVFHGKATIYHTRMRADETGARVPDGYQAIYVNTKNNDGSRIAELMQCFLQTEIDNPNFPILAEELRAEKGNIEGDEAMCKIVEDYAEKRAQERGREERAAGMQDTLIALVKEKLLAPAIAAQKANMSESEFMKLVQG
;
A
#
# COMPACT_ATOMS: atom_id res chain seq x y z
N MET A 1 -38.13 12.47 -6.34
CA MET A 1 -37.08 12.63 -5.31
C MET A 1 -36.83 11.34 -4.52
N LYS A 2 -37.80 10.71 -3.86
CA LYS A 2 -37.58 9.48 -3.06
C LYS A 2 -36.95 8.31 -3.84
N LYS A 3 -37.36 8.05 -5.09
CA LYS A 3 -36.86 6.93 -5.90
C LYS A 3 -35.38 7.13 -6.27
N ARG A 4 -34.98 8.34 -6.64
CA ARG A 4 -33.55 8.68 -6.91
C ARG A 4 -32.66 8.55 -5.68
N LYS A 5 -33.16 8.97 -4.48
CA LYS A 5 -32.40 8.81 -3.23
C LYS A 5 -32.21 7.33 -2.87
N LEU A 6 -33.21 6.48 -3.17
CA LEU A 6 -33.14 5.03 -2.91
C LEU A 6 -32.20 4.30 -3.87
N GLU A 7 -32.18 4.70 -5.15
CA GLU A 7 -31.24 4.17 -6.16
C GLU A 7 -29.82 4.54 -5.79
N HIS A 8 -29.57 5.78 -5.45
CA HIS A 8 -28.28 6.28 -5.00
C HIS A 8 -27.74 5.56 -3.74
N GLN A 9 -28.59 5.36 -2.72
CA GLN A 9 -28.21 4.58 -1.53
C GLN A 9 -27.81 3.14 -1.88
N ARG A 10 -28.50 2.49 -2.83
CA ARG A 10 -28.12 1.14 -3.28
C ARG A 10 -26.79 1.12 -3.98
N GLU A 11 -26.52 2.09 -4.85
CA GLU A 11 -25.22 2.20 -5.55
C GLU A 11 -24.07 2.35 -4.55
N VAL A 12 -24.22 3.17 -3.51
CA VAL A 12 -23.22 3.32 -2.44
C VAL A 12 -23.05 2.01 -1.67
N GLN A 13 -24.14 1.35 -1.30
CA GLN A 13 -24.11 0.06 -0.60
C GLN A 13 -23.38 -1.01 -1.42
N ASP A 14 -23.61 -1.07 -2.73
CA ASP A 14 -22.92 -1.99 -3.63
C ASP A 14 -21.40 -1.73 -3.66
N VAL A 15 -20.99 -0.46 -3.65
CA VAL A 15 -19.56 -0.09 -3.57
C VAL A 15 -18.97 -0.47 -2.22
N VAL A 16 -19.64 -0.14 -1.11
CA VAL A 16 -19.19 -0.46 0.26
C VAL A 16 -19.04 -1.96 0.45
N ALA A 17 -20.00 -2.75 -0.07
CA ALA A 17 -19.94 -4.20 -0.01
C ALA A 17 -18.68 -4.78 -0.69
N GLN A 18 -18.18 -4.11 -1.73
CA GLN A 18 -16.98 -4.51 -2.48
C GLN A 18 -15.67 -3.99 -1.88
N LEU A 19 -15.70 -3.12 -0.86
CA LEU A 19 -14.48 -2.63 -0.22
C LEU A 19 -13.75 -3.74 0.54
N ARG A 20 -12.43 -3.75 0.40
CA ARG A 20 -11.50 -4.71 1.00
C ARG A 20 -10.50 -3.96 1.88
N PRO A 21 -9.84 -4.61 2.84
CA PRO A 21 -8.81 -3.97 3.66
C PRO A 21 -7.67 -3.29 2.87
N ILE A 22 -7.35 -3.78 1.67
CA ILE A 22 -6.31 -3.18 0.81
C ILE A 22 -6.78 -1.90 0.10
N ASP A 23 -8.07 -1.57 0.10
CA ASP A 23 -8.59 -0.37 -0.52
C ASP A 23 -8.34 0.84 0.40
N ASP A 24 -7.71 1.90 -0.13
CA ASP A 24 -7.24 3.07 0.62
C ASP A 24 -8.29 3.61 1.61
N ILE A 25 -9.53 3.77 1.15
CA ILE A 25 -10.64 4.28 1.97
C ILE A 25 -11.00 3.34 3.12
N MET A 26 -10.98 2.02 2.89
CA MET A 26 -11.26 1.03 3.93
C MET A 26 -10.08 0.91 4.89
N PHE A 27 -8.85 0.86 4.38
CA PHE A 27 -7.66 0.79 5.21
C PHE A 27 -7.55 2.00 6.16
N GLN A 28 -7.87 3.19 5.66
CA GLN A 28 -7.92 4.41 6.46
C GLN A 28 -8.86 4.25 7.67
N ARG A 29 -10.05 3.70 7.48
CA ARG A 29 -11.03 3.45 8.55
C ARG A 29 -10.54 2.39 9.53
N LEU A 30 -10.05 1.28 9.00
CA LEU A 30 -9.51 0.18 9.80
C LEU A 30 -8.35 0.62 10.68
N CYS A 31 -7.51 1.56 10.22
CA CYS A 31 -6.38 2.10 10.99
C CYS A 31 -6.78 2.92 12.22
N GLU A 32 -8.04 3.34 12.36
CA GLU A 32 -8.51 4.00 13.57
C GLU A 32 -8.50 3.04 14.77
N ASN A 33 -8.58 1.73 14.52
CA ASN A 33 -8.49 0.72 15.56
C ASN A 33 -7.03 0.33 15.84
N ILE A 34 -6.50 0.79 16.99
CA ILE A 34 -5.12 0.50 17.43
C ILE A 34 -4.87 -1.01 17.56
N LEU A 35 -5.84 -1.79 18.04
CA LEU A 35 -5.68 -3.22 18.25
C LEU A 35 -5.56 -3.96 16.93
N LEU A 36 -6.25 -3.50 15.88
CA LEU A 36 -6.12 -4.05 14.54
C LEU A 36 -4.71 -3.81 13.98
N ILE A 37 -4.21 -2.59 14.07
CA ILE A 37 -2.84 -2.28 13.61
C ILE A 37 -1.80 -3.06 14.41
N GLU A 38 -2.01 -3.23 15.70
CA GLU A 38 -1.16 -4.07 16.56
C GLU A 38 -1.19 -5.55 16.11
N GLU A 39 -2.37 -6.10 15.77
CA GLU A 39 -2.52 -7.46 15.22
C GLU A 39 -1.74 -7.60 13.89
N VAL A 40 -1.94 -6.68 12.96
CA VAL A 40 -1.26 -6.66 11.65
C VAL A 40 0.26 -6.58 11.81
N LEU A 41 0.74 -5.66 12.64
CA LEU A 41 2.18 -5.48 12.86
C LEU A 41 2.82 -6.67 13.58
N ARG A 42 2.14 -7.32 14.53
CA ARG A 42 2.66 -8.53 15.19
C ARG A 42 2.88 -9.66 14.20
N VAL A 43 2.01 -9.79 13.21
CA VAL A 43 2.13 -10.81 12.18
C VAL A 43 3.26 -10.47 11.20
N ILE A 44 3.29 -9.24 10.67
CA ILE A 44 4.29 -8.84 9.65
C ILE A 44 5.70 -8.77 10.24
N LEU A 45 5.85 -8.30 11.47
CA LEU A 45 7.14 -8.19 12.17
C LEU A 45 7.54 -9.48 12.88
N GLU A 46 6.67 -10.50 12.86
CA GLU A 46 6.85 -11.79 13.56
C GLU A 46 7.21 -11.62 15.05
N ASP A 47 6.67 -10.56 15.68
CA ASP A 47 6.90 -10.25 17.09
C ASP A 47 5.57 -10.04 17.83
N GLY A 48 5.16 -11.04 18.59
CA GLY A 48 3.96 -11.00 19.44
C GLY A 48 3.99 -9.96 20.57
N LYS A 49 5.15 -9.34 20.83
CA LYS A 49 5.32 -8.33 21.91
C LYS A 49 5.08 -6.91 21.42
N ILE A 50 4.93 -6.70 20.10
CA ILE A 50 4.65 -5.38 19.54
C ILE A 50 3.43 -4.77 20.24
N LYS A 51 3.61 -3.53 20.67
CA LYS A 51 2.57 -2.66 21.24
C LYS A 51 2.52 -1.37 20.44
N VAL A 52 1.32 -0.94 20.08
CA VAL A 52 1.07 0.32 19.41
C VAL A 52 0.52 1.31 20.43
N LYS A 53 1.21 2.43 20.66
CA LYS A 53 0.78 3.50 21.57
C LYS A 53 -0.23 4.44 20.93
N SER A 54 -0.04 4.73 19.64
CA SER A 54 -0.92 5.61 18.88
C SER A 54 -0.83 5.28 17.39
N VAL A 55 -1.94 5.50 16.68
CA VAL A 55 -2.03 5.50 15.23
C VAL A 55 -2.66 6.82 14.82
N ILE A 56 -2.16 7.41 13.77
CA ILE A 56 -2.72 8.59 13.11
C ILE A 56 -2.98 8.22 11.65
N PRO A 57 -4.23 7.89 11.29
CA PRO A 57 -4.60 7.64 9.91
C PRO A 57 -4.46 8.91 9.08
N GLN A 58 -4.07 8.79 7.81
CA GLN A 58 -3.92 9.90 6.87
C GLN A 58 -3.09 11.07 7.42
N SER A 59 -2.02 10.73 8.16
CA SER A 59 -1.13 11.72 8.76
C SER A 59 -0.44 12.54 7.68
N SER A 60 -0.67 13.85 7.66
CA SER A 60 -0.05 14.76 6.70
C SER A 60 1.21 15.38 7.28
N ILE A 61 2.35 15.14 6.64
CA ILE A 61 3.61 15.82 6.94
C ILE A 61 3.83 16.88 5.86
N GLN A 62 3.72 18.16 6.27
CA GLN A 62 3.96 19.28 5.38
C GLN A 62 5.48 19.52 5.23
N ASN A 63 5.95 19.55 3.99
CA ASN A 63 7.32 19.91 3.69
C ASN A 63 7.37 21.31 3.08
N LEU A 64 7.97 22.25 3.80
CA LEU A 64 8.07 23.65 3.37
C LEU A 64 8.92 23.84 2.11
N HIS A 65 9.83 22.92 1.82
CA HIS A 65 10.81 23.02 0.73
C HIS A 65 10.67 21.91 -0.32
N GLY A 66 9.65 21.05 -0.22
CA GLY A 66 9.47 19.91 -1.11
C GLY A 66 8.04 19.38 -1.11
N ARG A 67 7.89 18.17 -1.67
CA ARG A 67 6.61 17.48 -1.73
C ARG A 67 6.18 17.07 -0.32
N SER A 68 5.00 17.50 0.13
CA SER A 68 4.35 16.98 1.32
C SER A 68 3.92 15.53 1.12
N VAL A 69 3.82 14.76 2.19
CA VAL A 69 3.37 13.37 2.18
C VAL A 69 2.13 13.19 3.04
N VAL A 70 1.29 12.26 2.63
CA VAL A 70 0.19 11.74 3.43
C VAL A 70 0.52 10.27 3.68
N LEU A 71 0.53 9.89 4.94
CA LEU A 71 0.88 8.55 5.43
C LEU A 71 -0.41 7.82 5.78
N ASP A 72 -0.61 6.58 5.28
CA ASP A 72 -1.88 5.88 5.47
C ASP A 72 -2.11 5.53 6.95
N ALA A 73 -1.12 4.95 7.63
CA ALA A 73 -1.16 4.71 9.07
C ALA A 73 0.20 5.00 9.72
N TYR A 74 0.30 6.15 10.38
CA TYR A 74 1.51 6.55 11.11
C TYR A 74 1.40 6.16 12.58
N CYS A 75 2.30 5.29 13.04
CA CYS A 75 2.24 4.65 14.33
C CYS A 75 3.44 5.00 15.21
N LYS A 76 3.19 5.18 16.52
CA LYS A 76 4.23 5.16 17.57
C LYS A 76 4.17 3.84 18.31
N LEU A 77 5.29 3.13 18.37
CA LEU A 77 5.38 1.82 19.01
C LEU A 77 5.69 1.91 20.52
N GLY A 78 5.54 0.80 21.20
CA GLY A 78 5.70 0.69 22.65
C GLY A 78 7.12 0.99 23.13
N ASP A 79 8.14 0.66 22.37
CA ASP A 79 9.56 0.92 22.61
C ASP A 79 9.99 2.37 22.26
N GLY A 80 9.10 3.15 21.67
CA GLY A 80 9.34 4.54 21.27
C GLY A 80 9.78 4.72 19.82
N SER A 81 9.98 3.64 19.08
CA SER A 81 10.20 3.67 17.62
C SER A 81 8.93 4.07 16.88
N TYR A 82 9.07 4.36 15.58
CA TYR A 82 7.96 4.69 14.71
C TYR A 82 7.76 3.62 13.64
N CYS A 83 6.52 3.46 13.22
CA CYS A 83 6.16 2.60 12.11
C CYS A 83 5.19 3.34 11.20
N ASN A 84 5.41 3.25 9.88
CA ASN A 84 4.45 3.69 8.89
C ASN A 84 3.96 2.48 8.10
N VAL A 85 2.64 2.26 8.05
CA VAL A 85 2.03 1.23 7.22
C VAL A 85 1.35 1.89 6.04
N GLU A 86 1.72 1.48 4.84
CA GLU A 86 1.19 1.98 3.57
C GLU A 86 0.51 0.83 2.81
N VAL A 87 -0.59 1.11 2.15
CA VAL A 87 -1.24 0.17 1.22
C VAL A 87 -1.18 0.70 -0.20
N GLN A 88 -0.96 -0.20 -1.18
CA GLN A 88 -0.84 0.20 -2.58
C GLN A 88 -1.43 -0.85 -3.50
N ARG A 89 -2.36 -0.42 -4.35
CA ARG A 89 -3.05 -1.29 -5.30
C ARG A 89 -2.50 -1.19 -6.73
N SER A 90 -2.03 -0.02 -7.13
CA SER A 90 -1.55 0.24 -8.50
C SER A 90 -0.03 0.20 -8.57
N ASP A 91 0.52 -0.49 -9.57
CA ASP A 91 1.95 -0.59 -9.88
C ASP A 91 2.40 0.54 -10.84
N SER A 92 1.92 1.76 -10.62
CA SER A 92 2.12 2.90 -11.52
C SER A 92 3.18 3.91 -11.06
N ASP A 93 3.86 3.66 -9.93
CA ASP A 93 4.82 4.59 -9.32
C ASP A 93 6.19 3.92 -9.06
N ASN A 94 7.19 4.70 -8.71
CA ASN A 94 8.46 4.17 -8.21
C ASN A 94 8.38 3.93 -6.69
N HIS A 95 7.96 2.74 -6.32
CA HIS A 95 7.67 2.34 -4.94
C HIS A 95 8.87 2.47 -4.02
N PHE A 96 10.08 2.13 -4.46
CA PHE A 96 11.30 2.26 -3.65
C PHE A 96 11.63 3.72 -3.33
N LYS A 97 11.49 4.61 -4.31
CA LYS A 97 11.72 6.05 -4.10
C LYS A 97 10.64 6.66 -3.22
N ARG A 98 9.38 6.23 -3.37
CA ARG A 98 8.25 6.66 -2.54
C ARG A 98 8.49 6.28 -1.08
N VAL A 99 8.78 5.02 -0.79
CA VAL A 99 9.07 4.51 0.56
C VAL A 99 10.24 5.26 1.19
N ARG A 100 11.35 5.43 0.43
CA ARG A 100 12.51 6.21 0.89
C ARG A 100 12.16 7.66 1.21
N TYR A 101 11.32 8.30 0.36
CA TYR A 101 10.92 9.70 0.56
C TYR A 101 10.04 9.86 1.79
N ASN A 102 9.05 8.99 1.97
CA ASN A 102 8.19 8.98 3.16
C ASN A 102 9.03 8.78 4.43
N ALA A 103 9.96 7.83 4.43
CA ALA A 103 10.86 7.59 5.56
C ALA A 103 11.72 8.84 5.91
N ALA A 104 12.27 9.52 4.91
CA ALA A 104 13.04 10.75 5.12
C ALA A 104 12.18 11.87 5.72
N CYS A 105 10.95 12.05 5.23
CA CYS A 105 10.02 13.04 5.78
C CYS A 105 9.65 12.72 7.23
N ILE A 106 9.37 11.45 7.55
CA ILE A 106 9.07 11.02 8.93
C ILE A 106 10.27 11.31 9.82
N THR A 107 11.46 10.84 9.47
CA THR A 107 12.68 11.03 10.27
C THR A 107 12.94 12.51 10.54
N ALA A 108 12.85 13.36 9.52
CA ALA A 108 13.03 14.79 9.68
C ALA A 108 11.97 15.44 10.57
N ASN A 109 10.72 14.94 10.53
CA ASN A 109 9.61 15.51 11.30
C ASN A 109 9.63 15.11 12.79
N VAL A 110 10.21 13.95 13.13
CA VAL A 110 10.26 13.45 14.53
C VAL A 110 11.57 13.77 15.24
N THR A 111 12.52 14.39 14.54
CA THR A 111 13.82 14.78 15.09
C THR A 111 13.78 16.25 15.45
N ASP A 112 13.97 16.55 16.74
CA ASP A 112 13.95 17.94 17.22
C ASP A 112 15.19 18.72 16.79
N PRO A 113 15.06 20.06 16.59
CA PRO A 113 16.21 20.91 16.31
C PRO A 113 17.28 20.83 17.40
N GLY A 114 18.50 20.44 17.02
CA GLY A 114 19.64 20.27 17.95
C GLY A 114 19.67 18.93 18.66
N GLU A 115 18.74 18.01 18.38
CA GLU A 115 18.81 16.64 18.88
C GLU A 115 20.07 15.93 18.36
N ARG A 116 20.70 15.13 19.22
CA ARG A 116 21.89 14.35 18.84
C ARG A 116 21.49 13.16 17.96
N PHE A 117 22.29 12.81 16.97
CA PHE A 117 21.98 11.73 16.03
C PHE A 117 21.77 10.36 16.71
N GLU A 118 22.39 10.13 17.86
CA GLU A 118 22.18 8.90 18.65
C GLU A 118 20.74 8.78 19.23
N GLN A 119 19.99 9.89 19.24
CA GLN A 119 18.63 9.97 19.78
C GLN A 119 17.56 9.89 18.67
N VAL A 120 17.99 9.97 17.38
CA VAL A 120 17.06 9.80 16.26
C VAL A 120 16.36 8.45 16.39
N LYS A 121 15.04 8.48 16.24
CA LYS A 121 14.20 7.31 16.50
C LYS A 121 14.30 6.29 15.38
N ASP A 122 14.27 5.01 15.77
CA ASP A 122 14.15 3.93 14.81
C ASP A 122 12.83 4.01 14.04
N LEU A 123 12.88 3.67 12.75
CA LEU A 123 11.74 3.74 11.85
C LEU A 123 11.59 2.46 11.04
N ILE A 124 10.39 1.91 11.07
CA ILE A 124 9.96 0.79 10.23
C ILE A 124 8.94 1.32 9.21
N VAL A 125 9.15 1.04 7.92
CA VAL A 125 8.12 1.26 6.90
C VAL A 125 7.62 -0.10 6.42
N VAL A 126 6.34 -0.37 6.63
CA VAL A 126 5.63 -1.55 6.11
C VAL A 126 4.86 -1.11 4.87
N TYR A 127 5.17 -1.70 3.72
CA TYR A 127 4.56 -1.38 2.44
C TYR A 127 3.81 -2.61 1.92
N ILE A 128 2.47 -2.57 1.99
CA ILE A 128 1.58 -3.65 1.58
C ILE A 128 1.08 -3.37 0.17
N SER A 129 1.25 -4.31 -0.78
CA SER A 129 0.87 -4.11 -2.18
C SER A 129 0.10 -5.29 -2.76
N GLU A 130 -0.76 -5.02 -3.77
CA GLU A 130 -1.42 -6.09 -4.55
C GLU A 130 -0.47 -6.76 -5.55
N PHE A 131 0.74 -6.25 -5.73
CA PHE A 131 1.75 -6.72 -6.67
C PHE A 131 3.08 -6.98 -5.96
N ASP A 132 3.94 -7.79 -6.56
CA ASP A 132 5.28 -8.08 -6.05
C ASP A 132 6.27 -7.06 -6.58
N VAL A 133 6.64 -6.05 -5.78
CA VAL A 133 7.55 -4.94 -6.14
C VAL A 133 8.94 -5.43 -6.58
N PHE A 134 9.40 -6.58 -6.04
CA PHE A 134 10.70 -7.16 -6.35
C PHE A 134 10.66 -8.20 -7.47
N HIS A 135 9.46 -8.67 -7.87
CA HIS A 135 9.28 -9.78 -8.81
C HIS A 135 10.04 -11.07 -8.41
N GLY A 136 10.34 -11.22 -7.12
CA GLY A 136 11.12 -12.33 -6.56
C GLY A 136 10.30 -13.52 -6.06
N LYS A 137 8.97 -13.45 -6.17
CA LYS A 137 8.00 -14.49 -5.79
C LYS A 137 7.93 -14.80 -4.28
N ALA A 138 8.50 -13.95 -3.41
CA ALA A 138 8.31 -14.06 -1.97
C ALA A 138 7.09 -13.24 -1.52
N THR A 139 6.44 -13.66 -0.44
CA THR A 139 5.34 -12.91 0.19
C THR A 139 5.84 -11.64 0.88
N ILE A 140 7.05 -11.69 1.45
CA ILE A 140 7.66 -10.60 2.22
C ILE A 140 9.12 -10.41 1.83
N TYR A 141 9.56 -9.14 1.80
CA TYR A 141 10.95 -8.75 1.60
C TYR A 141 11.38 -7.74 2.65
N HIS A 142 12.51 -8.01 3.30
CA HIS A 142 13.13 -7.10 4.27
C HIS A 142 14.27 -6.37 3.63
N THR A 143 14.24 -5.03 3.64
CA THR A 143 15.32 -4.20 3.12
C THR A 143 15.99 -3.44 4.24
N ARG A 144 17.32 -3.48 4.25
CA ARG A 144 18.19 -2.83 5.24
C ARG A 144 19.47 -2.41 4.58
N MET A 145 20.09 -1.32 5.06
CA MET A 145 21.37 -0.88 4.57
C MET A 145 22.50 -1.85 4.95
N ARG A 146 23.38 -2.13 4.00
CA ARG A 146 24.59 -2.95 4.18
C ARG A 146 25.79 -2.27 3.56
N ALA A 147 26.96 -2.52 4.14
CA ALA A 147 28.23 -2.12 3.52
C ALA A 147 28.59 -3.16 2.44
N ASP A 148 28.79 -2.71 1.21
CA ASP A 148 29.01 -3.60 0.07
C ASP A 148 30.30 -4.43 0.22
N GLU A 149 31.36 -3.86 0.80
CA GLU A 149 32.66 -4.51 0.96
C GLU A 149 32.65 -5.67 1.97
N THR A 150 31.78 -5.61 2.97
CA THR A 150 31.76 -6.60 4.07
C THR A 150 30.46 -7.36 4.17
N GLY A 151 29.37 -6.90 3.51
CA GLY A 151 28.01 -7.40 3.69
C GLY A 151 27.42 -7.10 5.08
N ALA A 152 28.15 -6.36 5.93
CA ALA A 152 27.71 -6.06 7.28
C ALA A 152 26.49 -5.13 7.26
N ARG A 153 25.53 -5.41 8.17
CA ARG A 153 24.35 -4.54 8.36
C ARG A 153 24.80 -3.21 9.00
N VAL A 154 24.32 -2.10 8.43
CA VAL A 154 24.49 -0.78 9.04
C VAL A 154 23.43 -0.61 10.13
N PRO A 155 23.82 -0.25 11.38
CA PRO A 155 22.87 -0.06 12.50
C PRO A 155 22.30 1.36 12.49
N ASP A 156 21.57 1.73 11.42
CA ASP A 156 21.00 3.06 11.20
C ASP A 156 19.58 3.24 11.76
N GLY A 157 19.02 2.19 12.38
CA GLY A 157 17.68 2.22 12.95
C GLY A 157 16.55 2.19 11.91
N TYR A 158 16.87 2.08 10.59
CA TYR A 158 15.87 2.07 9.53
C TYR A 158 15.73 0.69 8.89
N GLN A 159 14.48 0.31 8.60
CA GLN A 159 14.16 -0.80 7.70
C GLN A 159 12.87 -0.55 6.93
N ALA A 160 12.80 -1.04 5.69
CA ALA A 160 11.55 -1.14 4.98
C ALA A 160 11.20 -2.61 4.73
N ILE A 161 9.93 -2.93 4.91
CA ILE A 161 9.37 -4.27 4.74
C ILE A 161 8.30 -4.17 3.65
N TYR A 162 8.49 -4.91 2.57
CA TYR A 162 7.55 -4.98 1.47
C TYR A 162 6.80 -6.30 1.57
N VAL A 163 5.48 -6.22 1.70
CA VAL A 163 4.59 -7.38 1.79
C VAL A 163 3.62 -7.31 0.63
N ASN A 164 3.34 -8.42 -0.02
CA ASN A 164 2.41 -8.43 -1.14
C ASN A 164 1.32 -9.49 -0.99
N THR A 165 0.17 -9.19 -1.54
CA THR A 165 -0.97 -10.11 -1.56
C THR A 165 -0.93 -11.08 -2.74
N LYS A 166 0.00 -10.85 -3.70
CA LYS A 166 0.12 -11.63 -4.93
C LYS A 166 0.67 -13.04 -4.69
N ASN A 167 1.67 -13.14 -3.82
CA ASN A 167 2.34 -14.41 -3.53
C ASN A 167 1.76 -15.02 -2.26
N ASN A 168 1.63 -16.35 -2.27
CA ASN A 168 1.16 -17.10 -1.12
C ASN A 168 2.09 -18.30 -0.90
N ASP A 169 2.94 -18.20 0.12
CA ASP A 169 3.90 -19.24 0.52
C ASP A 169 3.38 -20.13 1.66
N GLY A 170 2.11 -19.95 2.05
CA GLY A 170 1.48 -20.67 3.15
C GLY A 170 1.85 -20.16 4.54
N SER A 171 2.63 -19.09 4.65
CA SER A 171 2.96 -18.46 5.92
C SER A 171 1.76 -17.73 6.54
N ARG A 172 1.84 -17.45 7.85
CA ARG A 172 0.83 -16.63 8.53
C ARG A 172 0.72 -15.21 7.96
N ILE A 173 1.83 -14.69 7.41
CA ILE A 173 1.84 -13.40 6.70
C ILE A 173 1.04 -13.52 5.40
N ALA A 174 1.25 -14.58 4.63
CA ALA A 174 0.48 -14.84 3.41
C ALA A 174 -1.01 -15.00 3.72
N GLU A 175 -1.37 -15.70 4.79
CA GLU A 175 -2.75 -15.85 5.24
C GLU A 175 -3.39 -14.50 5.58
N LEU A 176 -2.69 -13.62 6.32
CA LEU A 176 -3.13 -12.25 6.58
C LEU A 176 -3.31 -11.47 5.26
N MET A 177 -2.37 -11.56 4.33
CA MET A 177 -2.44 -10.88 3.04
C MET A 177 -3.62 -11.36 2.19
N GLN A 178 -4.01 -12.63 2.28
CA GLN A 178 -5.24 -13.10 1.63
C GLN A 178 -6.50 -12.47 2.24
N CYS A 179 -6.53 -12.19 3.55
CA CYS A 179 -7.63 -11.44 4.18
C CYS A 179 -7.72 -10.00 3.63
N PHE A 180 -6.60 -9.38 3.27
CA PHE A 180 -6.59 -8.04 2.68
C PHE A 180 -7.28 -7.96 1.31
N LEU A 181 -7.46 -9.08 0.63
CA LEU A 181 -8.17 -9.18 -0.66
C LEU A 181 -9.66 -9.52 -0.54
N GLN A 182 -10.13 -9.85 0.65
CA GLN A 182 -11.51 -10.31 0.87
C GLN A 182 -12.45 -9.16 1.19
N THR A 183 -13.64 -9.22 0.65
CA THR A 183 -14.74 -8.30 0.99
C THR A 183 -15.44 -8.70 2.29
N GLU A 184 -15.38 -9.97 2.63
CA GLU A 184 -15.86 -10.55 3.90
C GLU A 184 -14.77 -11.50 4.41
N ILE A 185 -14.40 -11.36 5.68
CA ILE A 185 -13.34 -12.17 6.30
C ILE A 185 -13.99 -13.13 7.27
N ASP A 186 -13.80 -14.43 7.01
CA ASP A 186 -14.15 -15.53 7.92
C ASP A 186 -12.87 -16.31 8.23
N ASN A 187 -12.00 -15.69 9.03
CA ASN A 187 -10.72 -16.28 9.42
C ASN A 187 -10.51 -16.16 10.94
N PRO A 188 -10.55 -17.28 11.68
CA PRO A 188 -10.40 -17.27 13.13
C PRO A 188 -9.02 -16.83 13.63
N ASN A 189 -8.00 -16.79 12.75
CA ASN A 189 -6.66 -16.32 13.09
C ASN A 189 -6.54 -14.79 13.12
N PHE A 190 -7.53 -14.08 12.52
CA PHE A 190 -7.57 -12.60 12.44
C PHE A 190 -8.95 -12.07 12.82
N PRO A 191 -9.41 -12.33 14.05
CA PRO A 191 -10.77 -11.97 14.48
C PRO A 191 -10.98 -10.45 14.53
N ILE A 192 -9.96 -9.68 14.94
CA ILE A 192 -10.05 -8.23 15.05
C ILE A 192 -10.24 -7.61 13.65
N LEU A 193 -9.47 -8.06 12.66
CA LEU A 193 -9.61 -7.59 11.29
C LEU A 193 -11.01 -7.93 10.71
N ALA A 194 -11.52 -9.13 10.98
CA ALA A 194 -12.83 -9.58 10.51
C ALA A 194 -13.97 -8.75 11.13
N GLU A 195 -13.94 -8.54 12.44
CA GLU A 195 -14.95 -7.76 13.17
C GLU A 195 -14.94 -6.30 12.74
N GLU A 196 -13.76 -5.69 12.66
CA GLU A 196 -13.61 -4.29 12.29
C GLU A 196 -14.04 -4.02 10.85
N LEU A 197 -13.67 -4.88 9.89
CA LEU A 197 -14.13 -4.75 8.50
C LEU A 197 -15.68 -4.75 8.41
N ARG A 198 -16.33 -5.63 9.16
CA ARG A 198 -17.79 -5.71 9.20
C ARG A 198 -18.41 -4.46 9.85
N ALA A 199 -17.83 -4.00 10.96
CA ALA A 199 -18.29 -2.81 11.68
C ALA A 199 -18.15 -1.55 10.81
N GLU A 200 -17.01 -1.36 10.17
CA GLU A 200 -16.75 -0.17 9.34
C GLU A 200 -17.63 -0.14 8.07
N LYS A 201 -17.94 -1.28 7.45
CA LYS A 201 -18.93 -1.33 6.37
C LYS A 201 -20.31 -0.84 6.83
N GLY A 202 -20.77 -1.29 8.00
CA GLY A 202 -22.04 -0.83 8.58
C GLY A 202 -22.02 0.67 8.94
N ASN A 203 -20.90 1.19 9.45
CA ASN A 203 -20.74 2.60 9.76
C ASN A 203 -20.79 3.48 8.50
N ILE A 204 -20.10 3.11 7.43
CA ILE A 204 -20.10 3.83 6.15
C ILE A 204 -21.52 3.90 5.55
N GLU A 205 -22.26 2.79 5.57
CA GLU A 205 -23.63 2.73 5.05
C GLU A 205 -24.61 3.64 5.80
N GLY A 206 -24.34 3.94 7.07
CA GLY A 206 -25.16 4.82 7.93
C GLY A 206 -24.85 6.31 7.84
N ASP A 207 -23.73 6.70 7.21
CA ASP A 207 -23.21 8.07 7.20
C ASP A 207 -23.31 8.72 5.80
N GLU A 208 -24.16 9.73 5.65
CA GLU A 208 -24.34 10.45 4.37
C GLU A 208 -23.05 11.16 3.89
N ALA A 209 -22.18 11.63 4.80
CA ALA A 209 -20.91 12.24 4.44
C ALA A 209 -19.93 11.20 3.90
N MET A 210 -19.90 10.01 4.52
CA MET A 210 -19.08 8.89 4.05
C MET A 210 -19.56 8.35 2.70
N CYS A 211 -20.88 8.34 2.45
CA CYS A 211 -21.44 7.96 1.14
C CYS A 211 -20.81 8.76 0.00
N LYS A 212 -20.64 10.07 0.16
CA LYS A 212 -20.00 10.92 -0.85
C LYS A 212 -18.52 10.58 -1.05
N ILE A 213 -17.78 10.30 0.03
CA ILE A 213 -16.37 9.90 -0.05
C ILE A 213 -16.23 8.57 -0.80
N VAL A 214 -17.14 7.63 -0.57
CA VAL A 214 -17.19 6.35 -1.27
C VAL A 214 -17.48 6.51 -2.76
N GLU A 215 -18.36 7.44 -3.13
CA GLU A 215 -18.65 7.76 -4.53
C GLU A 215 -17.44 8.36 -5.24
N ASP A 216 -16.81 9.37 -4.63
CA ASP A 216 -15.60 10.00 -5.15
C ASP A 216 -14.47 8.95 -5.32
N TYR A 217 -14.36 8.01 -4.37
CA TYR A 217 -13.45 6.88 -4.45
C TYR A 217 -13.78 5.94 -5.61
N ALA A 218 -15.05 5.55 -5.77
CA ALA A 218 -15.50 4.68 -6.86
C ALA A 218 -15.24 5.31 -8.23
N GLU A 219 -15.52 6.62 -8.37
CA GLU A 219 -15.24 7.36 -9.59
C GLU A 219 -13.75 7.42 -9.90
N LYS A 220 -12.91 7.75 -8.91
CA LYS A 220 -11.45 7.73 -9.03
C LYS A 220 -10.94 6.36 -9.46
N ARG A 221 -11.43 5.30 -8.84
CA ARG A 221 -11.07 3.90 -9.18
C ARG A 221 -11.49 3.52 -10.61
N ALA A 222 -12.66 3.94 -11.05
CA ALA A 222 -13.10 3.71 -12.42
C ALA A 222 -12.19 4.42 -13.44
N GLN A 223 -11.75 5.65 -13.15
CA GLN A 223 -10.82 6.40 -13.98
C GLN A 223 -9.43 5.74 -14.01
N GLU A 224 -8.91 5.27 -12.87
CA GLU A 224 -7.62 4.57 -12.78
C GLU A 224 -7.66 3.29 -13.59
N ARG A 225 -8.67 2.42 -13.42
CA ARG A 225 -8.86 1.21 -14.23
C ARG A 225 -8.90 1.51 -15.73
N GLY A 226 -9.67 2.52 -16.12
CA GLY A 226 -9.73 2.92 -17.53
C GLY A 226 -8.39 3.46 -18.09
N ARG A 227 -7.48 3.97 -17.23
CA ARG A 227 -6.11 4.32 -17.65
C ARG A 227 -5.23 3.09 -17.76
N GLU A 228 -5.31 2.17 -16.82
CA GLU A 228 -4.56 0.91 -16.81
C GLU A 228 -4.93 0.03 -18.01
N GLU A 229 -6.23 -0.12 -18.30
CA GLU A 229 -6.72 -0.86 -19.46
C GLU A 229 -6.25 -0.24 -20.79
N ARG A 230 -6.26 1.10 -20.90
CA ARG A 230 -5.73 1.80 -22.09
C ARG A 230 -4.22 1.63 -22.22
N ALA A 231 -3.48 1.68 -21.12
CA ALA A 231 -2.04 1.46 -21.12
C ALA A 231 -1.69 0.01 -21.52
N ALA A 232 -2.41 -0.97 -20.97
CA ALA A 232 -2.27 -2.38 -21.35
C ALA A 232 -2.60 -2.61 -22.83
N GLY A 233 -3.73 -2.09 -23.32
CA GLY A 233 -4.12 -2.21 -24.73
C GLY A 233 -3.13 -1.52 -25.69
N MET A 234 -2.54 -0.38 -25.29
CA MET A 234 -1.46 0.27 -26.02
C MET A 234 -0.20 -0.61 -26.07
N GLN A 235 0.16 -1.19 -24.92
CA GLN A 235 1.33 -2.08 -24.82
C GLN A 235 1.17 -3.32 -25.70
N ASP A 236 0.00 -3.97 -25.66
CA ASP A 236 -0.33 -5.13 -26.52
C ASP A 236 -0.24 -4.77 -28.00
N THR A 237 -0.75 -3.59 -28.37
CA THR A 237 -0.66 -3.08 -29.75
C THR A 237 0.80 -2.89 -30.16
N LEU A 238 1.63 -2.28 -29.31
CA LEU A 238 3.06 -2.07 -29.60
C LEU A 238 3.82 -3.40 -29.73
N ILE A 239 3.50 -4.39 -28.88
CA ILE A 239 4.06 -5.74 -28.96
C ILE A 239 3.70 -6.40 -30.31
N ALA A 240 2.42 -6.32 -30.72
CA ALA A 240 1.98 -6.86 -32.00
C ALA A 240 2.72 -6.22 -33.19
N LEU A 241 2.81 -4.88 -33.20
CA LEU A 241 3.53 -4.16 -34.27
C LEU A 241 5.01 -4.52 -34.36
N VAL A 242 5.66 -4.78 -33.24
CA VAL A 242 7.07 -5.23 -33.22
C VAL A 242 7.19 -6.68 -33.71
N LYS A 243 6.29 -7.59 -33.28
CA LYS A 243 6.24 -8.99 -33.75
C LYS A 243 6.03 -9.06 -35.27
N GLU A 244 5.19 -8.19 -35.81
CA GLU A 244 4.92 -8.06 -37.26
C GLU A 244 6.01 -7.29 -38.03
N LYS A 245 7.07 -6.81 -37.35
CA LYS A 245 8.17 -6.02 -37.89
C LYS A 245 7.72 -4.66 -38.53
N LEU A 246 6.58 -4.15 -38.11
CA LEU A 246 6.03 -2.86 -38.52
C LEU A 246 6.55 -1.68 -37.71
N LEU A 247 7.10 -1.94 -36.51
CA LEU A 247 7.67 -0.94 -35.61
C LEU A 247 9.00 -1.42 -35.02
N ALA A 248 10.00 -0.53 -34.99
CA ALA A 248 11.28 -0.85 -34.36
C ALA A 248 11.14 -0.98 -32.83
N PRO A 249 11.79 -2.00 -32.18
CA PRO A 249 11.69 -2.23 -30.75
C PRO A 249 12.03 -0.99 -29.89
N ALA A 250 13.07 -0.24 -30.26
CA ALA A 250 13.47 0.98 -29.56
C ALA A 250 12.36 2.05 -29.55
N ILE A 251 11.63 2.21 -30.65
CA ILE A 251 10.52 3.17 -30.75
C ILE A 251 9.32 2.67 -29.94
N ALA A 252 9.04 1.37 -29.97
CA ALA A 252 7.96 0.78 -29.17
C ALA A 252 8.23 0.92 -27.67
N ALA A 253 9.44 0.63 -27.22
CA ALA A 253 9.89 0.79 -25.83
C ALA A 253 9.75 2.25 -25.36
N GLN A 254 10.18 3.22 -26.18
CA GLN A 254 10.01 4.64 -25.88
C GLN A 254 8.53 5.02 -25.72
N LYS A 255 7.64 4.53 -26.61
CA LYS A 255 6.20 4.78 -26.53
C LYS A 255 5.55 4.10 -25.33
N ALA A 256 6.07 2.95 -24.91
CA ALA A 256 5.63 2.23 -23.72
C ALA A 256 6.26 2.78 -22.42
N ASN A 257 7.08 3.82 -22.51
CA ASN A 257 7.80 4.44 -21.37
C ASN A 257 8.65 3.46 -20.55
N MET A 258 9.34 2.54 -21.23
CA MET A 258 10.22 1.55 -20.63
C MET A 258 11.53 1.40 -21.43
N SER A 259 12.52 0.70 -20.88
CA SER A 259 13.74 0.40 -21.59
C SER A 259 13.51 -0.63 -22.70
N GLU A 260 14.32 -0.60 -23.76
CA GLU A 260 14.23 -1.56 -24.85
C GLU A 260 14.41 -3.01 -24.37
N SER A 261 15.29 -3.22 -23.39
CA SER A 261 15.53 -4.53 -22.79
C SER A 261 14.30 -5.08 -22.06
N GLU A 262 13.59 -4.24 -21.32
CA GLU A 262 12.34 -4.61 -20.64
C GLU A 262 11.23 -4.89 -21.65
N PHE A 263 11.08 -4.04 -22.67
CA PHE A 263 10.08 -4.23 -23.71
C PHE A 263 10.30 -5.53 -24.50
N MET A 264 11.56 -5.85 -24.83
CA MET A 264 11.89 -7.09 -25.55
C MET A 264 11.58 -8.36 -24.74
N LYS A 265 11.64 -8.32 -23.42
CA LYS A 265 11.18 -9.45 -22.59
C LYS A 265 9.68 -9.71 -22.75
N LEU A 266 8.87 -8.64 -22.89
CA LEU A 266 7.42 -8.76 -23.12
C LEU A 266 7.09 -9.27 -24.55
N VAL A 267 7.93 -8.94 -25.53
CA VAL A 267 7.77 -9.44 -26.90
C VAL A 267 8.08 -10.92 -27.03
N GLN A 268 8.99 -11.44 -26.19
CA GLN A 268 9.47 -12.83 -26.22
C GLN A 268 8.65 -13.79 -25.33
N GLY A 269 7.93 -13.27 -24.34
CA GLY A 269 7.00 -14.02 -23.48
C GLY A 269 5.65 -14.13 -24.11
#